data_9593f1307e661426fa1a9cf032240b9c
#
_entry.id   9593f1307e661426fa1a9cf032240b9c
#
_cell.length_a   1.000
_cell.length_b   1.000
_cell.length_c   1.000
_cell.angle_alpha   90.00
_cell.angle_beta   90.00
_cell.angle_gamma   90.00
#
_symmetry.space_group_name_H-M   'P 1'
#
loop_
_entity.id
_entity.type
_entity.pdbx_description
1 polymer ?
#
loop_
_entity_poly.entity_id
_entity_poly.type
_entity_poly.pdbx_seq_one_letter_code
_entity_poly.pdbx_strand_id
1 'polypeptide(L)'
;MEIAVSFLKSKYDLDDTLKEIDNTSANYIHVDLMDGEFVKEKTNSLEIIASLKKCRKPLEVHLMMNDSSLLEILPSIYDLKPKYIIIHAEIKDPKFFISDIKEHGISVGIAINPDTLVSSISDYIKNVDEVLVMSVYPGLGGQKFIEKTTTKLASLKELPKEKNFIIAVDGGINNETISKVSGLADRVISGSYVCLSDDFENRIESLR
;
A
#
# COMPACT_ATOMS: atom_id res chain seq x y z
N MET A 1 11.68 -6.16 9.25
CA MET A 1 10.40 -5.70 8.73
C MET A 1 10.66 -4.51 7.82
N GLU A 2 10.11 -4.49 6.61
CA GLU A 2 10.23 -3.34 5.69
C GLU A 2 9.28 -2.22 6.08
N ILE A 3 9.65 -0.96 5.76
CA ILE A 3 8.82 0.22 6.01
C ILE A 3 8.60 0.94 4.69
N ALA A 4 7.34 1.12 4.31
CA ALA A 4 6.89 1.98 3.24
C ALA A 4 6.28 3.27 3.82
N VAL A 5 6.53 4.40 3.19
CA VAL A 5 5.99 5.69 3.65
C VAL A 5 4.96 6.20 2.66
N SER A 6 3.71 6.35 3.13
CA SER A 6 2.63 6.99 2.37
C SER A 6 2.63 8.50 2.61
N PHE A 7 2.59 9.27 1.54
CA PHE A 7 2.56 10.74 1.56
C PHE A 7 1.14 11.34 1.46
N LEU A 8 0.10 10.50 1.51
CA LEU A 8 -1.29 10.92 1.36
C LEU A 8 -1.68 12.09 2.29
N LYS A 9 -1.06 12.14 3.48
CA LYS A 9 -1.24 13.21 4.44
C LYS A 9 0.12 13.70 4.94
N SER A 10 0.59 14.80 4.38
CA SER A 10 1.84 15.44 4.73
C SER A 10 1.64 16.90 5.14
N LYS A 11 2.60 17.45 5.87
CA LYS A 11 2.68 18.88 6.20
C LYS A 11 3.39 19.71 5.12
N TYR A 12 4.11 19.06 4.23
CA TYR A 12 4.80 19.68 3.09
C TYR A 12 3.98 19.48 1.81
N ASP A 13 4.30 20.22 0.77
CA ASP A 13 3.78 19.94 -0.56
C ASP A 13 4.29 18.59 -1.10
N LEU A 14 3.77 18.18 -2.26
CA LEU A 14 4.03 16.86 -2.82
C LEU A 14 5.53 16.65 -3.14
N ASP A 15 6.14 17.58 -3.86
CA ASP A 15 7.53 17.44 -4.32
C ASP A 15 8.51 17.46 -3.14
N ASP A 16 8.31 18.33 -2.16
CA ASP A 16 9.15 18.39 -0.96
C ASP A 16 8.95 17.14 -0.08
N THR A 17 7.71 16.64 0.07
CA THR A 17 7.44 15.40 0.79
C THR A 17 8.15 14.21 0.15
N LEU A 18 8.03 14.04 -1.17
CA LEU A 18 8.67 12.95 -1.89
C LEU A 18 10.19 13.00 -1.78
N LYS A 19 10.78 14.20 -1.88
CA LYS A 19 12.22 14.43 -1.70
C LYS A 19 12.67 14.07 -0.29
N GLU A 20 11.88 14.43 0.72
CA GLU A 20 12.20 14.10 2.11
C GLU A 20 12.17 12.58 2.32
N ILE A 21 11.10 11.88 1.86
CA ILE A 21 11.02 10.41 1.95
C ILE A 21 12.19 9.76 1.20
N ASP A 22 12.56 10.26 0.03
CA ASP A 22 13.66 9.72 -0.80
C ASP A 22 15.01 9.75 -0.08
N ASN A 23 15.19 10.65 0.88
CA ASN A 23 16.42 10.81 1.67
C ASN A 23 16.42 10.00 2.99
N THR A 24 15.33 9.32 3.33
CA THR A 24 15.22 8.49 4.55
C THR A 24 15.69 7.06 4.34
N SER A 25 15.70 6.26 5.40
CA SER A 25 15.94 4.82 5.39
C SER A 25 14.68 3.97 5.05
N ALA A 26 13.54 4.59 4.66
CA ALA A 26 12.36 3.89 4.18
C ALA A 26 12.71 2.98 3.00
N ASN A 27 12.07 1.81 2.92
CA ASN A 27 12.31 0.85 1.86
C ASN A 27 11.56 1.20 0.57
N TYR A 28 10.36 1.82 0.71
CA TYR A 28 9.49 2.16 -0.41
C TYR A 28 8.81 3.52 -0.19
N ILE A 29 8.45 4.16 -1.30
CA ILE A 29 7.40 5.19 -1.33
C ILE A 29 6.09 4.47 -1.62
N HIS A 30 5.13 4.56 -0.70
CA HIS A 30 3.77 4.05 -0.88
C HIS A 30 2.88 5.14 -1.48
N VAL A 31 2.23 4.80 -2.59
CA VAL A 31 1.50 5.75 -3.43
C VAL A 31 0.03 5.39 -3.45
N ASP A 32 -0.79 6.14 -2.74
CA ASP A 32 -2.24 5.95 -2.71
C ASP A 32 -2.91 6.74 -3.84
N LEU A 33 -3.52 6.04 -4.81
CA LEU A 33 -4.30 6.65 -5.89
C LEU A 33 -5.77 6.25 -5.78
N MET A 34 -6.66 7.24 -5.92
CA MET A 34 -8.08 7.13 -5.68
C MET A 34 -8.89 7.75 -6.82
N ASP A 35 -9.97 7.09 -7.24
CA ASP A 35 -10.83 7.55 -8.34
C ASP A 35 -12.05 8.39 -7.91
N GLY A 36 -12.41 8.34 -6.62
CA GLY A 36 -13.62 8.99 -6.11
C GLY A 36 -14.90 8.15 -6.28
N GLU A 37 -14.77 6.90 -6.76
CA GLU A 37 -15.87 5.95 -6.97
C GLU A 37 -15.70 4.71 -6.10
N PHE A 38 -14.53 4.10 -6.07
CA PHE A 38 -14.21 3.00 -5.15
C PHE A 38 -14.15 3.49 -3.71
N VAL A 39 -13.56 4.67 -3.50
CA VAL A 39 -13.61 5.45 -2.26
C VAL A 39 -14.15 6.85 -2.57
N LYS A 40 -14.64 7.60 -1.56
CA LYS A 40 -15.21 8.94 -1.76
C LYS A 40 -14.18 9.99 -2.16
N GLU A 41 -12.96 9.81 -1.69
CA GLU A 41 -11.83 10.67 -1.95
C GLU A 41 -11.31 10.44 -3.37
N LYS A 42 -10.77 11.51 -3.97
CA LYS A 42 -10.13 11.48 -5.29
C LYS A 42 -8.75 12.13 -5.21
N THR A 43 -7.75 11.47 -5.76
CA THR A 43 -6.39 12.03 -5.90
C THR A 43 -6.19 12.63 -7.29
N ASN A 44 -5.29 13.62 -7.40
CA ASN A 44 -4.82 14.09 -8.71
C ASN A 44 -3.72 13.14 -9.22
N SER A 45 -4.14 11.99 -9.76
CA SER A 45 -3.23 10.91 -10.15
C SER A 45 -2.19 11.34 -11.18
N LEU A 46 -2.52 12.22 -12.12
CA LEU A 46 -1.57 12.69 -13.15
C LEU A 46 -0.46 13.55 -12.56
N GLU A 47 -0.78 14.43 -11.63
CA GLU A 47 0.21 15.25 -10.92
C GLU A 47 1.13 14.38 -10.08
N ILE A 48 0.57 13.44 -9.31
CA ILE A 48 1.34 12.48 -8.52
C ILE A 48 2.29 11.68 -9.40
N ILE A 49 1.82 11.08 -10.50
CA ILE A 49 2.62 10.31 -11.44
C ILE A 49 3.78 11.16 -12.01
N ALA A 50 3.52 12.44 -12.34
CA ALA A 50 4.55 13.32 -12.86
C ALA A 50 5.66 13.58 -11.83
N SER A 51 5.31 13.80 -10.56
CA SER A 51 6.27 14.01 -9.46
C SER A 51 7.07 12.74 -9.13
N LEU A 52 6.44 11.57 -9.17
CA LEU A 52 7.07 10.28 -8.87
C LEU A 52 8.22 9.92 -9.84
N LYS A 53 8.21 10.43 -11.08
CA LYS A 53 9.31 10.22 -12.05
C LYS A 53 10.67 10.72 -11.57
N LYS A 54 10.71 11.58 -10.58
CA LYS A 54 11.93 12.15 -9.99
C LYS A 54 12.47 11.32 -8.81
N CYS A 55 11.68 10.39 -8.29
CA CYS A 55 12.02 9.60 -7.10
C CYS A 55 13.02 8.50 -7.43
N ARG A 56 13.90 8.20 -6.45
CA ARG A 56 14.93 7.16 -6.54
C ARG A 56 14.53 5.87 -5.85
N LYS A 57 13.71 5.98 -4.79
CA LYS A 57 13.22 4.80 -4.06
C LYS A 57 12.25 3.98 -4.91
N PRO A 58 12.21 2.66 -4.68
CA PRO A 58 11.19 1.81 -5.27
C PRO A 58 9.79 2.30 -4.90
N LEU A 59 8.88 2.26 -5.88
CA LEU A 59 7.49 2.65 -5.71
C LEU A 59 6.63 1.42 -5.44
N GLU A 60 5.68 1.56 -4.52
CA GLU A 60 4.60 0.63 -4.25
C GLU A 60 3.28 1.39 -4.48
N VAL A 61 2.57 1.07 -5.55
CA VAL A 61 1.39 1.83 -5.99
C VAL A 61 0.13 1.10 -5.59
N HIS A 62 -0.64 1.68 -4.68
CA HIS A 62 -1.90 1.17 -4.16
C HIS A 62 -3.07 1.88 -4.85
N LEU A 63 -3.85 1.11 -5.59
CA LEU A 63 -4.94 1.59 -6.44
C LEU A 63 -6.30 1.33 -5.77
N MET A 64 -6.86 2.35 -5.16
CA MET A 64 -8.22 2.37 -4.61
C MET A 64 -9.19 2.85 -5.70
N MET A 65 -9.40 2.00 -6.71
CA MET A 65 -10.10 2.33 -7.95
C MET A 65 -10.99 1.17 -8.42
N ASN A 66 -12.06 1.49 -9.12
CA ASN A 66 -12.89 0.50 -9.80
C ASN A 66 -12.23 0.02 -11.12
N ASP A 67 -12.81 -1.00 -11.75
CA ASP A 67 -12.25 -1.64 -12.95
C ASP A 67 -12.08 -0.68 -14.12
N SER A 68 -13.00 0.26 -14.33
CA SER A 68 -12.88 1.23 -15.44
C SER A 68 -11.75 2.22 -15.22
N SER A 69 -11.61 2.73 -14.00
CA SER A 69 -10.54 3.64 -13.63
C SER A 69 -9.16 2.94 -13.67
N LEU A 70 -9.11 1.65 -13.30
CA LEU A 70 -7.89 0.84 -13.41
C LEU A 70 -7.44 0.73 -14.86
N LEU A 71 -8.35 0.41 -15.81
CA LEU A 71 -8.02 0.32 -17.24
C LEU A 71 -7.46 1.64 -17.79
N GLU A 72 -7.95 2.78 -17.31
CA GLU A 72 -7.49 4.09 -17.76
C GLU A 72 -6.12 4.46 -17.22
N ILE A 73 -5.81 4.14 -15.95
CA ILE A 73 -4.61 4.62 -15.26
C ILE A 73 -3.39 3.70 -15.43
N LEU A 74 -3.61 2.37 -15.53
CA LEU A 74 -2.54 1.38 -15.53
C LEU A 74 -1.46 1.63 -16.59
N PRO A 75 -1.77 2.04 -17.84
CA PRO A 75 -0.72 2.36 -18.82
C PRO A 75 0.28 3.42 -18.31
N SER A 76 -0.21 4.47 -17.63
CA SER A 76 0.64 5.50 -17.05
C SER A 76 1.43 5.02 -15.82
N ILE A 77 0.88 4.06 -15.07
CA ILE A 77 1.56 3.44 -13.93
C ILE A 77 2.68 2.49 -14.43
N TYR A 78 2.45 1.74 -15.50
CA TYR A 78 3.48 0.87 -16.09
C TYR A 78 4.72 1.65 -16.53
N ASP A 79 4.54 2.87 -17.05
CA ASP A 79 5.65 3.77 -17.44
C ASP A 79 6.53 4.18 -16.25
N LEU A 80 6.00 4.19 -15.01
CA LEU A 80 6.77 4.44 -13.79
C LEU A 80 7.65 3.25 -13.39
N LYS A 81 7.36 2.05 -13.90
CA LYS A 81 8.02 0.78 -13.53
C LYS A 81 8.07 0.57 -12.02
N PRO A 82 6.93 0.65 -11.31
CA PRO A 82 6.91 0.47 -9.88
C PRO A 82 7.37 -0.94 -9.51
N LYS A 83 7.83 -1.12 -8.27
CA LYS A 83 8.17 -2.44 -7.75
C LYS A 83 6.91 -3.29 -7.51
N TYR A 84 5.84 -2.65 -7.00
CA TYR A 84 4.56 -3.29 -6.75
C TYR A 84 3.41 -2.42 -7.27
N ILE A 85 2.39 -3.08 -7.81
CA ILE A 85 1.05 -2.50 -8.00
C ILE A 85 0.09 -3.32 -7.16
N ILE A 86 -0.67 -2.66 -6.30
CA ILE A 86 -1.61 -3.27 -5.38
C ILE A 86 -3.01 -2.84 -5.78
N ILE A 87 -3.87 -3.81 -6.07
CA ILE A 87 -5.28 -3.62 -6.36
C ILE A 87 -6.14 -4.19 -5.24
N HIS A 88 -7.39 -3.78 -5.14
CA HIS A 88 -8.31 -4.31 -4.14
C HIS A 88 -8.98 -5.62 -4.58
N ALA A 89 -9.18 -6.54 -3.62
CA ALA A 89 -9.93 -7.77 -3.85
C ALA A 89 -11.42 -7.53 -4.09
N GLU A 90 -11.92 -6.36 -3.69
CA GLU A 90 -13.32 -5.94 -3.78
C GLU A 90 -13.71 -5.36 -5.14
N ILE A 91 -12.80 -5.21 -6.08
CA ILE A 91 -13.12 -4.85 -7.47
C ILE A 91 -13.82 -6.01 -8.18
N LYS A 92 -14.40 -5.75 -9.35
CA LYS A 92 -15.23 -6.73 -10.04
C LYS A 92 -14.45 -7.90 -10.64
N ASP A 93 -13.27 -7.63 -11.24
CA ASP A 93 -12.44 -8.66 -11.88
C ASP A 93 -10.96 -8.61 -11.46
N PRO A 94 -10.62 -8.96 -10.20
CA PRO A 94 -9.24 -8.96 -9.74
C PRO A 94 -8.33 -9.90 -10.55
N LYS A 95 -8.85 -11.03 -11.06
CA LYS A 95 -8.05 -12.01 -11.82
C LYS A 95 -7.49 -11.44 -13.10
N PHE A 96 -8.29 -10.67 -13.81
CA PHE A 96 -7.87 -9.99 -15.03
C PHE A 96 -6.68 -9.05 -14.73
N PHE A 97 -6.83 -8.16 -13.75
CA PHE A 97 -5.79 -7.17 -13.42
C PHE A 97 -4.52 -7.81 -12.84
N ILE A 98 -4.64 -8.89 -12.04
CA ILE A 98 -3.47 -9.65 -11.57
C ILE A 98 -2.67 -10.20 -12.77
N SER A 99 -3.35 -10.76 -13.78
CA SER A 99 -2.69 -11.29 -14.98
C SER A 99 -2.02 -10.16 -15.78
N ASP A 100 -2.75 -9.08 -16.04
CA ASP A 100 -2.28 -7.92 -16.81
C ASP A 100 -1.04 -7.27 -16.17
N ILE A 101 -1.06 -7.02 -14.87
CA ILE A 101 0.09 -6.46 -14.14
C ILE A 101 1.32 -7.38 -14.25
N LYS A 102 1.13 -8.69 -14.11
CA LYS A 102 2.23 -9.66 -14.23
C LYS A 102 2.81 -9.74 -15.63
N GLU A 103 1.99 -9.64 -16.66
CA GLU A 103 2.44 -9.60 -18.06
C GLU A 103 3.35 -8.40 -18.34
N HIS A 104 3.19 -7.30 -17.58
CA HIS A 104 4.09 -6.15 -17.63
C HIS A 104 5.37 -6.31 -16.77
N GLY A 105 5.57 -7.48 -16.15
CA GLY A 105 6.77 -7.79 -15.34
C GLY A 105 6.84 -7.08 -14.00
N ILE A 106 5.70 -6.63 -13.46
CA ILE A 106 5.59 -5.92 -12.18
C ILE A 106 5.03 -6.88 -11.12
N SER A 107 5.56 -6.80 -9.90
CA SER A 107 5.00 -7.57 -8.77
C SER A 107 3.60 -7.06 -8.42
N VAL A 108 2.66 -8.00 -8.21
CA VAL A 108 1.28 -7.66 -7.94
C VAL A 108 0.90 -7.93 -6.49
N GLY A 109 0.29 -6.94 -5.84
CA GLY A 109 -0.33 -7.05 -4.52
C GLY A 109 -1.85 -7.12 -4.60
N ILE A 110 -2.47 -7.77 -3.62
CA ILE A 110 -3.91 -7.72 -3.39
C ILE A 110 -4.22 -7.15 -2.02
N ALA A 111 -5.00 -6.05 -1.99
CA ALA A 111 -5.47 -5.43 -0.76
C ALA A 111 -6.82 -6.01 -0.34
N ILE A 112 -7.03 -6.16 0.97
CA ILE A 112 -8.30 -6.53 1.57
C ILE A 112 -8.76 -5.50 2.61
N ASN A 113 -10.00 -5.05 2.50
CA ASN A 113 -10.62 -4.12 3.42
C ASN A 113 -10.77 -4.72 4.85
N PRO A 114 -10.98 -3.89 5.90
CA PRO A 114 -11.15 -4.38 7.26
C PRO A 114 -12.25 -5.42 7.44
N ASP A 115 -13.29 -5.39 6.61
CA ASP A 115 -14.41 -6.34 6.69
C ASP A 115 -14.30 -7.53 5.72
N THR A 116 -13.39 -7.49 4.76
CA THR A 116 -13.18 -8.56 3.78
C THR A 116 -12.43 -9.73 4.42
N LEU A 117 -12.94 -10.94 4.29
CA LEU A 117 -12.31 -12.13 4.88
C LEU A 117 -11.06 -12.56 4.09
N VAL A 118 -10.07 -13.12 4.77
CA VAL A 118 -8.87 -13.70 4.13
C VAL A 118 -9.27 -14.83 3.15
N SER A 119 -10.33 -15.59 3.45
CA SER A 119 -10.81 -16.65 2.57
C SER A 119 -11.30 -16.15 1.20
N SER A 120 -11.73 -14.90 1.07
CA SER A 120 -12.20 -14.33 -0.21
C SER A 120 -11.10 -14.19 -1.25
N ILE A 121 -9.83 -14.19 -0.83
CA ILE A 121 -8.67 -14.11 -1.73
C ILE A 121 -8.01 -15.47 -2.01
N SER A 122 -8.58 -16.58 -1.53
CA SER A 122 -8.01 -17.92 -1.69
C SER A 122 -7.69 -18.28 -3.15
N ASP A 123 -8.50 -17.81 -4.09
CA ASP A 123 -8.34 -18.05 -5.53
C ASP A 123 -7.20 -17.23 -6.17
N TYR A 124 -6.76 -16.15 -5.50
CA TYR A 124 -5.72 -15.23 -6.00
C TYR A 124 -4.38 -15.42 -5.33
N ILE A 125 -4.36 -15.93 -4.10
CA ILE A 125 -3.22 -15.89 -3.18
C ILE A 125 -1.95 -16.57 -3.73
N LYS A 126 -2.10 -17.51 -4.66
CA LYS A 126 -0.98 -18.18 -5.35
C LYS A 126 -0.39 -17.34 -6.49
N ASN A 127 -1.13 -16.32 -6.92
CA ASN A 127 -0.81 -15.50 -8.07
C ASN A 127 -0.42 -14.07 -7.69
N VAL A 128 -0.28 -13.76 -6.41
CA VAL A 128 0.13 -12.43 -5.93
C VAL A 128 1.44 -12.52 -5.17
N ASP A 129 2.19 -11.44 -5.20
CA ASP A 129 3.50 -11.31 -4.55
C ASP A 129 3.37 -10.59 -3.20
N GLU A 130 2.21 -9.98 -2.93
CA GLU A 130 1.90 -9.28 -1.69
C GLU A 130 0.41 -9.39 -1.34
N VAL A 131 0.11 -9.53 -0.04
CA VAL A 131 -1.23 -9.34 0.52
C VAL A 131 -1.19 -8.15 1.46
N LEU A 132 -1.88 -7.07 1.09
CA LEU A 132 -2.03 -5.86 1.88
C LEU A 132 -3.29 -5.93 2.73
N VAL A 133 -3.14 -5.97 4.05
CA VAL A 133 -4.26 -5.92 4.99
C VAL A 133 -4.52 -4.46 5.36
N MET A 134 -5.68 -3.94 4.98
CA MET A 134 -6.11 -2.62 5.42
C MET A 134 -6.49 -2.66 6.89
N SER A 135 -5.80 -1.91 7.73
CA SER A 135 -6.11 -1.72 9.15
C SER A 135 -6.88 -0.42 9.44
N VAL A 136 -7.32 0.24 8.38
CA VAL A 136 -8.30 1.32 8.34
C VAL A 136 -9.21 1.13 7.13
N TYR A 137 -10.33 1.82 7.05
CA TYR A 137 -11.08 1.86 5.80
C TYR A 137 -10.33 2.73 4.78
N PRO A 138 -10.17 2.26 3.51
CA PRO A 138 -9.41 3.00 2.50
C PRO A 138 -10.04 4.36 2.20
N GLY A 139 -9.19 5.32 1.76
CA GLY A 139 -9.61 6.63 1.29
C GLY A 139 -9.04 7.80 2.11
N LEU A 140 -8.97 7.73 3.43
CA LEU A 140 -8.52 8.83 4.28
C LEU A 140 -7.25 8.48 5.07
N GLY A 141 -6.28 9.38 5.05
CA GLY A 141 -5.10 9.30 5.92
C GLY A 141 -5.39 9.72 7.37
N GLY A 142 -4.60 9.21 8.32
CA GLY A 142 -4.64 9.62 9.74
C GLY A 142 -5.78 9.00 10.55
N GLN A 143 -6.36 7.90 10.09
CA GLN A 143 -7.37 7.13 10.82
C GLN A 143 -6.75 6.29 11.94
N LYS A 144 -7.60 5.90 12.91
CA LYS A 144 -7.20 5.00 14.00
C LYS A 144 -7.10 3.56 13.52
N PHE A 145 -6.05 2.87 13.95
CA PHE A 145 -5.82 1.45 13.70
C PHE A 145 -6.99 0.59 14.18
N ILE A 146 -7.48 -0.30 13.33
CA ILE A 146 -8.58 -1.24 13.62
C ILE A 146 -7.98 -2.56 14.13
N GLU A 147 -7.99 -2.78 15.44
CA GLU A 147 -7.30 -3.93 16.06
C GLU A 147 -7.75 -5.30 15.55
N LYS A 148 -9.04 -5.48 15.23
CA LYS A 148 -9.55 -6.74 14.70
C LYS A 148 -8.81 -7.22 13.42
N THR A 149 -8.12 -6.33 12.71
CA THR A 149 -7.38 -6.68 11.50
C THR A 149 -6.12 -7.48 11.77
N THR A 150 -5.60 -7.46 13.01
CA THR A 150 -4.45 -8.31 13.42
C THR A 150 -4.74 -9.80 13.30
N THR A 151 -6.01 -10.21 13.49
CA THR A 151 -6.42 -11.61 13.29
C THR A 151 -6.25 -12.07 11.84
N LYS A 152 -6.41 -11.15 10.86
CA LYS A 152 -6.16 -11.46 9.44
C LYS A 152 -4.67 -11.67 9.17
N LEU A 153 -3.81 -10.81 9.75
CA LEU A 153 -2.36 -10.97 9.65
C LEU A 153 -1.93 -12.33 10.22
N ALA A 154 -2.44 -12.71 11.39
CA ALA A 154 -2.18 -14.01 12.00
C ALA A 154 -2.66 -15.15 11.10
N SER A 155 -3.88 -15.08 10.57
CA SER A 155 -4.43 -16.10 9.66
C SER A 155 -3.60 -16.23 8.37
N LEU A 156 -3.12 -15.11 7.80
CA LEU A 156 -2.22 -15.13 6.65
C LEU A 156 -0.87 -15.79 6.99
N LYS A 157 -0.34 -15.53 8.17
CA LYS A 157 0.93 -16.12 8.65
C LYS A 157 0.85 -17.64 8.83
N GLU A 158 -0.30 -18.16 9.25
CA GLU A 158 -0.56 -19.59 9.47
C GLU A 158 -0.79 -20.39 8.18
N LEU A 159 -1.02 -19.70 7.07
CA LEU A 159 -1.21 -20.40 5.81
C LEU A 159 0.10 -21.16 5.42
N PRO A 160 0.08 -22.32 4.68
CA PRO A 160 1.26 -23.16 4.39
C PRO A 160 2.47 -22.39 3.83
N LYS A 161 3.70 -22.78 4.20
CA LYS A 161 4.97 -22.07 3.85
C LYS A 161 5.33 -22.07 2.36
N GLU A 162 4.57 -22.74 1.51
CA GLU A 162 4.75 -22.74 0.04
C GLU A 162 4.33 -21.41 -0.62
N LYS A 163 4.06 -20.39 0.21
CA LYS A 163 3.64 -19.08 -0.21
C LYS A 163 4.83 -18.21 -0.53
N ASN A 164 4.76 -17.61 -1.69
CA ASN A 164 5.73 -16.65 -2.20
C ASN A 164 5.23 -15.20 -2.12
N PHE A 165 4.38 -14.85 -1.15
CA PHE A 165 3.94 -13.48 -0.96
C PHE A 165 4.36 -12.93 0.40
N ILE A 166 4.57 -11.61 0.46
CA ILE A 166 4.78 -10.88 1.70
C ILE A 166 3.43 -10.42 2.27
N ILE A 167 3.38 -10.28 3.59
CA ILE A 167 2.22 -9.75 4.31
C ILE A 167 2.52 -8.29 4.64
N ALA A 168 1.73 -7.38 4.09
CA ALA A 168 1.81 -5.95 4.38
C ALA A 168 0.57 -5.48 5.15
N VAL A 169 0.72 -4.38 5.89
CA VAL A 169 -0.39 -3.75 6.63
C VAL A 169 -0.34 -2.25 6.46
N ASP A 170 -1.48 -1.66 6.12
CA ASP A 170 -1.66 -0.23 5.95
C ASP A 170 -2.81 0.33 6.79
N GLY A 171 -2.51 1.41 7.48
CA GLY A 171 -3.48 2.21 8.23
C GLY A 171 -3.20 2.33 9.73
N GLY A 172 -3.01 3.56 10.20
CA GLY A 172 -2.84 3.86 11.61
C GLY A 172 -1.56 3.33 12.25
N ILE A 173 -0.52 3.04 11.45
CA ILE A 173 0.77 2.55 11.95
C ILE A 173 1.58 3.71 12.53
N ASN A 174 1.98 3.53 13.79
CA ASN A 174 2.77 4.46 14.58
C ASN A 174 3.52 3.71 15.71
N ASN A 175 4.25 4.41 16.58
CA ASN A 175 5.02 3.83 17.67
C ASN A 175 4.18 3.07 18.73
N GLU A 176 2.87 3.31 18.80
CA GLU A 176 1.97 2.59 19.74
C GLU A 176 1.40 1.32 19.09
N THR A 177 1.16 1.35 17.77
CA THR A 177 0.47 0.27 17.05
C THR A 177 1.45 -0.72 16.41
N ILE A 178 2.71 -0.33 16.19
CA ILE A 178 3.71 -1.19 15.56
C ILE A 178 3.90 -2.52 16.28
N SER A 179 3.86 -2.54 17.60
CA SER A 179 3.97 -3.75 18.41
C SER A 179 2.84 -4.76 18.17
N LYS A 180 1.67 -4.31 17.68
CA LYS A 180 0.51 -5.17 17.40
C LYS A 180 0.66 -5.95 16.09
N VAL A 181 1.53 -5.49 15.20
CA VAL A 181 1.76 -6.09 13.86
C VAL A 181 3.16 -6.67 13.71
N SER A 182 4.07 -6.33 14.62
CA SER A 182 5.42 -6.88 14.65
C SER A 182 5.39 -8.40 14.77
N GLY A 183 6.16 -9.09 13.90
CA GLY A 183 6.15 -10.55 13.81
C GLY A 183 4.97 -11.14 13.02
N LEU A 184 3.95 -10.35 12.68
CA LEU A 184 2.81 -10.76 11.85
C LEU A 184 2.93 -10.22 10.41
N ALA A 185 3.44 -9.02 10.24
CA ALA A 185 3.65 -8.38 8.94
C ALA A 185 5.14 -8.38 8.54
N ASP A 186 5.40 -8.51 7.25
CA ASP A 186 6.73 -8.40 6.65
C ASP A 186 7.02 -6.94 6.25
N ARG A 187 5.98 -6.17 5.93
CA ARG A 187 6.02 -4.73 5.61
C ARG A 187 4.91 -3.97 6.33
N VAL A 188 5.21 -2.74 6.74
CA VAL A 188 4.23 -1.79 7.28
C VAL A 188 4.23 -0.51 6.47
N ILE A 189 3.02 0.05 6.27
CA ILE A 189 2.83 1.35 5.64
C ILE A 189 2.51 2.39 6.73
N SER A 190 3.31 3.44 6.80
CA SER A 190 3.11 4.53 7.76
C SER A 190 3.08 5.87 7.02
N GLY A 191 1.96 6.57 7.09
CA GLY A 191 1.77 7.87 6.43
C GLY A 191 1.86 9.03 7.41
N SER A 192 0.73 9.47 7.95
CA SER A 192 0.61 10.67 8.79
C SER A 192 1.56 10.69 9.99
N TYR A 193 1.90 9.54 10.57
CA TYR A 193 2.85 9.46 11.68
C TYR A 193 4.26 9.92 11.28
N VAL A 194 4.69 9.61 10.07
CA VAL A 194 5.97 10.02 9.51
C VAL A 194 5.85 11.44 8.93
N CYS A 195 4.92 11.65 8.00
CA CYS A 195 4.88 12.85 7.16
C CYS A 195 4.34 14.11 7.85
N LEU A 196 3.75 14.02 9.03
CA LEU A 196 3.39 15.18 9.87
C LEU A 196 4.48 15.53 10.89
N SER A 197 5.57 14.76 10.97
CA SER A 197 6.72 15.01 11.83
C SER A 197 7.66 16.04 11.22
N ASP A 198 8.55 16.63 12.05
CA ASP A 198 9.67 17.46 11.59
C ASP A 198 10.90 16.63 11.20
N ASP A 199 10.93 15.36 11.62
CA ASP A 199 12.03 14.43 11.38
C ASP A 199 11.46 13.07 10.93
N PHE A 200 11.40 12.87 9.61
CA PHE A 200 10.87 11.64 9.01
C PHE A 200 11.71 10.42 9.37
N GLU A 201 13.06 10.58 9.36
CA GLU A 201 13.97 9.47 9.66
C GLU A 201 13.78 8.96 11.09
N ASN A 202 13.73 9.84 12.08
CA ASN A 202 13.50 9.44 13.48
C ASN A 202 12.17 8.71 13.65
N ARG A 203 11.12 9.12 12.92
CA ARG A 203 9.82 8.40 12.94
C ARG A 203 9.94 7.01 12.33
N ILE A 204 10.67 6.87 11.23
CA ILE A 204 10.90 5.57 10.57
C ILE A 204 11.72 4.65 11.49
N GLU A 205 12.79 5.16 12.10
CA GLU A 205 13.59 4.37 13.05
C GLU A 205 12.78 3.90 14.25
N SER A 206 11.83 4.69 14.75
CA SER A 206 10.95 4.31 15.85
C SER A 206 9.95 3.18 15.53
N LEU A 207 9.84 2.78 14.24
CA LEU A 207 9.02 1.66 13.78
C LEU A 207 9.83 0.36 13.57
N ARG A 208 11.13 0.38 13.80
CA ARG A 208 12.03 -0.79 13.67
C ARG A 208 12.22 -1.50 15.00
#